data_79d63beb2b02d487cefcf0022df76667
#
_entry.id   79d63beb2b02d487cefcf0022df76667
#
_cell.length_a   1.000
_cell.length_b   1.000
_cell.length_c   1.000
_cell.angle_alpha   90.00
_cell.angle_beta   90.00
_cell.angle_gamma   90.00
#
_symmetry.space_group_name_H-M   'P 1'
#
loop_
_entity.id
_entity.type
_entity.pdbx_description
1 polymer ?
#
loop_
_entity_poly.entity_id
_entity_poly.type
_entity_poly.pdbx_seq_one_letter_code
_entity_poly.pdbx_strand_id
1 'polypeptide(L)'
;MKNLLKPILLAGLALVAVPQIAEAQAAPAAAAPAGPVAPGVAIANLEAIVANSNAFKVAQQQRPVTYKAQYDSAEARRKQIAAQLQPLIDKFQRDRAAPNANQAALQTQAQTIQQIQDSGNQELQTILQPVAMSEAYVQEQINDKLIAAVQGAMTKQKITLLLNPQSVISANNAYNLNQAILTELNAALPSAQLVPPAGWEPREVREQRAAQAAQAAPAAPAGAAAPARPQPEGR
;
A
#
# COMPACT_ATOMS: atom_id res chain seq x y z
N MET A 1 -40.37 -58.19 1.06
CA MET A 1 -40.50 -59.46 1.82
C MET A 1 -39.35 -59.52 2.83
N LYS A 2 -39.78 -59.66 4.07
CA LYS A 2 -39.11 -60.33 5.22
C LYS A 2 -37.78 -59.74 5.66
N ASN A 3 -37.83 -59.02 6.80
CA ASN A 3 -37.81 -59.46 8.21
C ASN A 3 -36.40 -59.72 8.69
N LEU A 4 -36.06 -59.01 9.72
CA LEU A 4 -35.95 -59.29 11.17
C LEU A 4 -34.48 -59.71 11.52
N LEU A 5 -33.80 -59.17 12.46
CA LEU A 5 -33.98 -59.17 13.90
C LEU A 5 -32.72 -58.49 14.53
N LYS A 6 -32.97 -57.70 15.55
CA LYS A 6 -32.00 -57.35 16.57
C LYS A 6 -31.60 -58.60 17.37
N PRO A 7 -30.46 -58.62 18.03
CA PRO A 7 -30.53 -58.46 19.47
C PRO A 7 -29.53 -57.48 20.09
N ILE A 8 -30.01 -56.87 21.14
CA ILE A 8 -29.37 -56.19 22.24
C ILE A 8 -28.48 -57.16 23.00
N LEU A 9 -27.25 -56.76 23.31
CA LEU A 9 -26.51 -57.31 24.46
C LEU A 9 -25.80 -56.22 25.20
N LEU A 10 -26.12 -56.17 26.48
CA LEU A 10 -25.68 -55.31 27.56
C LEU A 10 -24.22 -55.60 27.96
N ALA A 11 -23.67 -54.58 28.61
CA ALA A 11 -22.72 -54.61 29.72
C ALA A 11 -21.21 -54.60 29.39
N GLY A 12 -20.60 -53.59 29.91
CA GLY A 12 -19.15 -53.49 30.03
C GLY A 12 -18.73 -52.07 30.43
N LEU A 13 -19.14 -51.65 31.64
CA LEU A 13 -18.65 -50.42 32.28
C LEU A 13 -17.19 -50.61 32.69
N ALA A 14 -16.25 -50.30 31.79
CA ALA A 14 -14.84 -50.18 32.18
C ALA A 14 -14.55 -48.71 32.41
N LEU A 15 -14.45 -48.30 33.67
CA LEU A 15 -13.84 -47.03 34.07
C LEU A 15 -12.37 -47.04 33.68
N VAL A 16 -12.08 -46.49 32.53
CA VAL A 16 -10.73 -46.09 32.21
C VAL A 16 -10.51 -44.72 32.85
N ALA A 17 -9.76 -44.71 33.93
CA ALA A 17 -9.21 -43.52 34.53
C ALA A 17 -8.25 -42.90 33.50
N VAL A 18 -8.71 -41.90 32.77
CA VAL A 18 -7.86 -41.04 31.93
C VAL A 18 -7.06 -40.18 32.89
N PRO A 19 -5.72 -40.24 32.92
CA PRO A 19 -4.95 -39.24 33.64
C PRO A 19 -5.26 -37.88 33.02
N GLN A 20 -5.91 -37.00 33.76
CA GLN A 20 -5.97 -35.58 33.42
C GLN A 20 -4.53 -35.07 33.43
N ILE A 21 -3.96 -34.96 32.24
CA ILE A 21 -2.81 -34.08 32.02
C ILE A 21 -3.37 -32.70 32.33
N ALA A 22 -3.08 -32.16 33.50
CA ALA A 22 -3.27 -30.76 33.79
C ALA A 22 -2.46 -30.03 32.76
N GLU A 23 -3.12 -29.50 31.71
CA GLU A 23 -2.55 -28.43 30.90
C GLU A 23 -2.22 -27.31 31.87
N ALA A 24 -0.95 -27.25 32.25
CA ALA A 24 -0.42 -26.08 32.89
C ALA A 24 -0.67 -24.92 31.88
N GLN A 25 -1.77 -24.20 32.08
CA GLN A 25 -1.95 -22.90 31.48
C GLN A 25 -0.67 -22.12 31.82
N ALA A 26 0.21 -22.02 30.83
CA ALA A 26 1.33 -21.10 30.90
C ALA A 26 0.73 -19.74 31.26
N ALA A 27 0.90 -19.32 32.49
CA ALA A 27 0.57 -17.99 32.91
C ALA A 27 1.23 -17.07 31.86
N PRO A 28 0.52 -16.02 31.35
CA PRO A 28 1.13 -15.09 30.43
C PRO A 28 2.44 -14.65 31.06
N ALA A 29 3.56 -14.91 30.38
CA ALA A 29 4.87 -14.57 30.86
C ALA A 29 4.80 -13.09 31.27
N ALA A 30 4.93 -12.84 32.57
CA ALA A 30 4.95 -11.49 33.09
C ALA A 30 6.02 -10.77 32.29
N ALA A 31 5.65 -9.72 31.55
CA ALA A 31 6.57 -8.93 30.77
C ALA A 31 7.74 -8.58 31.69
N ALA A 32 8.94 -9.02 31.33
CA ALA A 32 10.14 -8.73 32.12
C ALA A 32 10.13 -7.24 32.43
N PRO A 33 10.45 -6.81 33.68
CA PRO A 33 10.44 -5.41 34.03
C PRO A 33 11.28 -4.65 33.02
N ALA A 34 10.65 -3.72 32.30
CA ALA A 34 11.35 -2.89 31.33
C ALA A 34 12.47 -2.17 32.08
N GLY A 35 13.72 -2.44 31.71
CA GLY A 35 14.86 -1.70 32.25
C GLY A 35 14.67 -0.17 32.04
N PRO A 36 15.49 0.66 32.68
CA PRO A 36 15.34 2.11 32.58
C PRO A 36 15.35 2.55 31.11
N VAL A 37 14.28 3.22 30.70
CA VAL A 37 14.11 3.75 29.34
C VAL A 37 14.94 5.01 29.22
N ALA A 38 15.75 5.16 28.17
CA ALA A 38 16.46 6.40 27.89
C ALA A 38 15.42 7.52 27.62
N PRO A 39 15.43 8.62 28.39
CA PRO A 39 14.46 9.68 28.19
C PRO A 39 14.68 10.38 26.85
N GLY A 40 13.61 10.85 26.24
CA GLY A 40 13.68 11.65 25.01
C GLY A 40 13.88 10.85 23.72
N VAL A 41 13.95 9.52 23.77
CA VAL A 41 14.08 8.65 22.59
C VAL A 41 12.83 7.82 22.41
N ALA A 42 12.38 7.69 21.14
CA ALA A 42 11.26 6.81 20.78
C ALA A 42 11.49 6.16 19.40
N ILE A 43 10.65 5.18 19.11
CA ILE A 43 10.64 4.45 17.84
C ILE A 43 9.24 4.51 17.27
N ALA A 44 9.10 4.78 15.96
CA ALA A 44 7.82 4.73 15.27
C ALA A 44 7.96 4.19 13.85
N ASN A 45 6.98 3.37 13.45
CA ASN A 45 6.80 2.92 12.08
C ASN A 45 5.72 3.80 11.41
N LEU A 46 6.16 4.78 10.63
CA LEU A 46 5.26 5.73 9.98
C LEU A 46 4.35 5.06 8.95
N GLU A 47 4.82 4.05 8.24
CA GLU A 47 3.99 3.29 7.28
C GLU A 47 2.86 2.55 7.99
N ALA A 48 3.17 1.89 9.10
CA ALA A 48 2.17 1.22 9.92
C ALA A 48 1.16 2.21 10.52
N ILE A 49 1.59 3.40 10.90
CA ILE A 49 0.71 4.48 11.41
C ILE A 49 -0.25 4.93 10.31
N VAL A 50 0.24 5.20 9.10
CA VAL A 50 -0.58 5.58 7.94
C VAL A 50 -1.60 4.49 7.62
N ALA A 51 -1.17 3.23 7.50
CA ALA A 51 -2.04 2.09 7.20
C ALA A 51 -3.12 1.86 8.29
N ASN A 52 -2.83 2.22 9.55
CA ASN A 52 -3.76 2.10 10.67
C ASN A 52 -4.60 3.34 10.92
N SER A 53 -4.36 4.45 10.23
CA SER A 53 -5.12 5.68 10.39
C SER A 53 -6.60 5.51 10.00
N ASN A 54 -7.48 6.24 10.68
CA ASN A 54 -8.91 6.25 10.36
C ASN A 54 -9.15 6.73 8.93
N ALA A 55 -8.45 7.76 8.49
CA ALA A 55 -8.55 8.30 7.15
C ALA A 55 -8.26 7.24 6.07
N PHE A 56 -7.20 6.44 6.26
CA PHE A 56 -6.85 5.36 5.34
C PHE A 56 -7.90 4.24 5.35
N LYS A 57 -8.30 3.75 6.53
CA LYS A 57 -9.29 2.67 6.68
C LYS A 57 -10.65 3.03 6.11
N VAL A 58 -11.14 4.25 6.41
CA VAL A 58 -12.42 4.75 5.87
C VAL A 58 -12.32 4.88 4.35
N ALA A 59 -11.21 5.41 3.82
CA ALA A 59 -11.00 5.52 2.39
C ALA A 59 -10.99 4.14 1.70
N GLN A 60 -10.34 3.14 2.29
CA GLN A 60 -10.33 1.76 1.78
C GLN A 60 -11.74 1.15 1.71
N GLN A 61 -12.57 1.39 2.73
CA GLN A 61 -13.93 0.88 2.77
C GLN A 61 -14.86 1.58 1.78
N GLN A 62 -14.71 2.89 1.60
CA GLN A 62 -15.58 3.69 0.74
C GLN A 62 -15.19 3.63 -0.75
N ARG A 63 -13.91 3.42 -1.07
CA ARG A 63 -13.42 3.43 -2.46
C ARG A 63 -14.13 2.43 -3.37
N PRO A 64 -14.38 1.15 -2.99
CA PRO A 64 -15.12 0.22 -3.84
C PRO A 64 -16.56 0.67 -4.13
N VAL A 65 -17.17 1.44 -3.23
CA VAL A 65 -18.52 1.98 -3.41
C VAL A 65 -18.48 3.19 -4.33
N THR A 66 -17.58 4.14 -4.06
CA THR A 66 -17.46 5.38 -4.83
C THR A 66 -17.06 5.13 -6.29
N TYR A 67 -16.16 4.17 -6.51
CA TYR A 67 -15.62 3.84 -7.83
C TYR A 67 -16.15 2.49 -8.37
N LYS A 68 -17.36 2.10 -7.94
CA LYS A 68 -17.96 0.82 -8.35
C LYS A 68 -18.02 0.64 -9.87
N ALA A 69 -18.37 1.69 -10.59
CA ALA A 69 -18.46 1.65 -12.05
C ALA A 69 -17.11 1.32 -12.71
N GLN A 70 -16.01 1.87 -12.19
CA GLN A 70 -14.66 1.59 -12.69
C GLN A 70 -14.25 0.14 -12.39
N TYR A 71 -14.52 -0.35 -11.20
CA TYR A 71 -14.23 -1.75 -10.84
C TYR A 71 -15.05 -2.73 -11.68
N ASP A 72 -16.35 -2.50 -11.86
CA ASP A 72 -17.21 -3.34 -12.70
C ASP A 72 -16.75 -3.33 -14.16
N SER A 73 -16.39 -2.16 -14.70
CA SER A 73 -15.85 -2.02 -16.05
C SER A 73 -14.52 -2.74 -16.24
N ALA A 74 -13.62 -2.63 -15.25
CA ALA A 74 -12.35 -3.33 -15.28
C ALA A 74 -12.53 -4.86 -15.21
N GLU A 75 -13.47 -5.35 -14.40
CA GLU A 75 -13.79 -6.78 -14.33
C GLU A 75 -14.38 -7.30 -15.65
N ALA A 76 -15.32 -6.57 -16.24
CA ALA A 76 -15.88 -6.90 -17.54
C ALA A 76 -14.79 -6.95 -18.63
N ARG A 77 -13.88 -5.96 -18.62
CA ARG A 77 -12.77 -5.92 -19.58
C ARG A 77 -11.78 -7.07 -19.38
N ARG A 78 -11.43 -7.43 -18.15
CA ARG A 78 -10.59 -8.62 -17.86
C ARG A 78 -11.21 -9.89 -18.40
N LYS A 79 -12.51 -10.09 -18.22
CA LYS A 79 -13.23 -11.24 -18.76
C LYS A 79 -13.19 -11.29 -20.30
N GLN A 80 -13.34 -10.14 -20.96
CA GLN A 80 -13.24 -10.03 -22.42
C GLN A 80 -11.82 -10.37 -22.92
N ILE A 81 -10.78 -9.83 -22.28
CA ILE A 81 -9.39 -10.11 -22.61
C ILE A 81 -9.09 -11.61 -22.43
N ALA A 82 -9.52 -12.21 -21.33
CA ALA A 82 -9.35 -13.64 -21.08
C ALA A 82 -10.05 -14.51 -22.17
N ALA A 83 -11.29 -14.14 -22.55
CA ALA A 83 -12.03 -14.83 -23.61
C ALA A 83 -11.37 -14.72 -24.99
N GLN A 84 -10.69 -13.60 -25.28
CA GLN A 84 -9.92 -13.42 -26.50
C GLN A 84 -8.59 -14.21 -26.47
N LEU A 85 -7.90 -14.25 -25.34
CA LEU A 85 -6.61 -14.89 -25.20
C LEU A 85 -6.69 -16.41 -25.15
N GLN A 86 -7.72 -16.96 -24.47
CA GLN A 86 -7.81 -18.40 -24.24
C GLN A 86 -7.72 -19.24 -25.54
N PRO A 87 -8.50 -18.99 -26.60
CA PRO A 87 -8.42 -19.76 -27.83
C PRO A 87 -7.08 -19.60 -28.55
N LEU A 88 -6.45 -18.43 -28.44
CA LEU A 88 -5.15 -18.16 -29.04
C LEU A 88 -4.02 -18.93 -28.33
N ILE A 89 -4.07 -18.95 -27.00
CA ILE A 89 -3.13 -19.72 -26.17
C ILE A 89 -3.29 -21.21 -26.43
N ASP A 90 -4.51 -21.72 -26.48
CA ASP A 90 -4.81 -23.13 -26.76
C ASP A 90 -4.32 -23.52 -28.17
N LYS A 91 -4.51 -22.64 -29.15
CA LYS A 91 -3.99 -22.85 -30.51
C LYS A 91 -2.47 -22.88 -30.54
N PHE A 92 -1.82 -21.90 -29.89
CA PHE A 92 -0.38 -21.80 -29.79
C PHE A 92 0.23 -23.07 -29.16
N GLN A 93 -0.38 -23.56 -28.07
CA GLN A 93 0.08 -24.77 -27.40
C GLN A 93 -0.03 -26.03 -28.31
N ARG A 94 -1.17 -26.17 -29.01
CA ARG A 94 -1.35 -27.29 -29.98
C ARG A 94 -0.35 -27.21 -31.11
N ASP A 95 -0.18 -26.04 -31.72
CA ASP A 95 0.72 -25.86 -32.87
C ASP A 95 2.20 -26.09 -32.46
N ARG A 96 2.55 -25.68 -31.23
CA ARG A 96 3.89 -25.88 -30.65
C ARG A 96 4.19 -27.36 -30.39
N ALA A 97 3.19 -28.15 -29.99
CA ALA A 97 3.33 -29.58 -29.73
C ALA A 97 3.31 -30.44 -31.00
N ALA A 98 2.98 -29.89 -32.16
CA ALA A 98 2.92 -30.61 -33.41
C ALA A 98 4.34 -31.08 -33.89
N PRO A 99 4.47 -32.30 -34.46
CA PRO A 99 5.75 -32.81 -34.91
C PRO A 99 6.47 -31.92 -35.96
N ASN A 100 5.72 -31.17 -36.76
CA ASN A 100 6.20 -30.24 -37.78
C ASN A 100 5.86 -28.79 -37.44
N ALA A 101 6.15 -28.35 -36.21
CA ALA A 101 5.84 -27.01 -35.75
C ALA A 101 6.51 -25.94 -36.63
N ASN A 102 5.67 -25.04 -37.18
CA ASN A 102 6.16 -23.91 -37.97
C ASN A 102 6.58 -22.76 -37.06
N GLN A 103 7.89 -22.55 -36.95
CA GLN A 103 8.47 -21.55 -36.06
C GLN A 103 8.02 -20.12 -36.41
N ALA A 104 7.89 -19.76 -37.69
CA ALA A 104 7.40 -18.43 -38.10
C ALA A 104 5.94 -18.21 -37.70
N ALA A 105 5.08 -19.24 -37.84
CA ALA A 105 3.69 -19.19 -37.41
C ALA A 105 3.58 -19.06 -35.87
N LEU A 106 4.40 -19.79 -35.11
CA LEU A 106 4.45 -19.69 -33.65
C LEU A 106 4.91 -18.31 -33.18
N GLN A 107 5.89 -17.74 -33.86
CA GLN A 107 6.34 -16.37 -33.56
C GLN A 107 5.22 -15.33 -33.76
N THR A 108 4.49 -15.43 -34.90
CA THR A 108 3.35 -14.56 -35.17
C THR A 108 2.24 -14.69 -34.12
N GLN A 109 1.91 -15.94 -33.74
CA GLN A 109 0.92 -16.19 -32.68
C GLN A 109 1.35 -15.60 -31.32
N ALA A 110 2.63 -15.79 -30.93
CA ALA A 110 3.17 -15.22 -29.69
C ALA A 110 3.09 -13.68 -29.69
N GLN A 111 3.44 -13.04 -30.82
CA GLN A 111 3.31 -11.60 -30.98
C GLN A 111 1.87 -11.13 -30.86
N THR A 112 0.92 -11.84 -31.46
CA THR A 112 -0.52 -11.51 -31.37
C THR A 112 -1.02 -11.61 -29.91
N ILE A 113 -0.64 -12.67 -29.19
CA ILE A 113 -0.98 -12.86 -27.78
C ILE A 113 -0.41 -11.70 -26.97
N GLN A 114 0.87 -11.35 -27.17
CA GLN A 114 1.53 -10.25 -26.48
C GLN A 114 0.83 -8.90 -26.74
N GLN A 115 0.50 -8.59 -28.00
CA GLN A 115 -0.22 -7.36 -28.36
C GLN A 115 -1.57 -7.23 -27.66
N ILE A 116 -2.34 -8.33 -27.58
CA ILE A 116 -3.64 -8.31 -26.87
C ILE A 116 -3.44 -8.10 -25.37
N GLN A 117 -2.41 -8.72 -24.78
CA GLN A 117 -2.08 -8.52 -23.36
C GLN A 117 -1.67 -7.08 -23.09
N ASP A 118 -0.79 -6.50 -23.90
CA ASP A 118 -0.29 -5.14 -23.72
C ASP A 118 -1.41 -4.11 -23.90
N SER A 119 -2.22 -4.23 -24.95
CA SER A 119 -3.36 -3.32 -25.15
C SER A 119 -4.40 -3.47 -24.04
N GLY A 120 -4.68 -4.72 -23.62
CA GLY A 120 -5.59 -4.98 -22.52
C GLY A 120 -5.13 -4.39 -21.19
N ASN A 121 -3.84 -4.46 -20.90
CA ASN A 121 -3.25 -3.84 -19.71
C ASN A 121 -3.35 -2.31 -19.75
N GLN A 122 -3.09 -1.69 -20.90
CA GLN A 122 -3.23 -0.24 -21.08
C GLN A 122 -4.69 0.22 -20.88
N GLU A 123 -5.65 -0.51 -21.43
CA GLU A 123 -7.06 -0.21 -21.24
C GLU A 123 -7.50 -0.36 -19.78
N LEU A 124 -7.05 -1.42 -19.08
CA LEU A 124 -7.32 -1.60 -17.66
C LEU A 124 -6.72 -0.48 -16.81
N GLN A 125 -5.51 -0.03 -17.13
CA GLN A 125 -4.90 1.13 -16.47
C GLN A 125 -5.73 2.39 -16.69
N THR A 126 -6.23 2.63 -17.90
CA THR A 126 -7.08 3.78 -18.21
C THR A 126 -8.41 3.71 -17.43
N ILE A 127 -9.05 2.56 -17.37
CA ILE A 127 -10.30 2.36 -16.62
C ILE A 127 -10.08 2.60 -15.12
N LEU A 128 -8.96 2.15 -14.57
CA LEU A 128 -8.64 2.23 -13.14
C LEU A 128 -7.87 3.51 -12.75
N GLN A 129 -7.54 4.37 -13.73
CA GLN A 129 -6.84 5.63 -13.45
C GLN A 129 -7.53 6.50 -12.40
N PRO A 130 -8.88 6.69 -12.41
CA PRO A 130 -9.54 7.47 -11.36
C PRO A 130 -9.41 6.86 -9.96
N VAL A 131 -9.32 5.53 -9.88
CA VAL A 131 -9.09 4.80 -8.61
C VAL A 131 -7.67 5.05 -8.10
N ALA A 132 -6.67 4.95 -8.96
CA ALA A 132 -5.28 5.24 -8.63
C ALA A 132 -5.07 6.70 -8.21
N MET A 133 -5.75 7.64 -8.89
CA MET A 133 -5.72 9.06 -8.52
C MET A 133 -6.37 9.29 -7.14
N SER A 134 -7.48 8.61 -6.84
CA SER A 134 -8.09 8.64 -5.50
C SER A 134 -7.13 8.11 -4.43
N GLU A 135 -6.39 7.06 -4.72
CA GLU A 135 -5.41 6.46 -3.81
C GLU A 135 -4.27 7.43 -3.48
N ALA A 136 -3.69 8.01 -4.51
CA ALA A 136 -2.63 9.01 -4.38
C ALA A 136 -3.11 10.26 -3.62
N TYR A 137 -4.34 10.72 -3.87
CA TYR A 137 -4.93 11.89 -3.20
C TYR A 137 -5.16 11.65 -1.70
N VAL A 138 -5.69 10.48 -1.33
CA VAL A 138 -5.84 10.08 0.08
C VAL A 138 -4.49 10.01 0.77
N GLN A 139 -3.50 9.40 0.12
CA GLN A 139 -2.15 9.28 0.66
C GLN A 139 -1.49 10.65 0.87
N GLU A 140 -1.65 11.58 -0.07
CA GLU A 140 -1.12 12.95 0.05
C GLU A 140 -1.76 13.68 1.24
N GLN A 141 -3.10 13.61 1.40
CA GLN A 141 -3.79 14.21 2.54
C GLN A 141 -3.29 13.67 3.90
N ILE A 142 -3.05 12.36 3.99
CA ILE A 142 -2.52 11.74 5.20
C ILE A 142 -1.08 12.20 5.45
N ASN A 143 -0.23 12.19 4.44
CA ASN A 143 1.17 12.60 4.55
C ASN A 143 1.30 14.08 4.95
N ASP A 144 0.41 14.95 4.47
CA ASP A 144 0.37 16.37 4.85
C ASP A 144 0.10 16.59 6.36
N LYS A 145 -0.62 15.67 6.99
CA LYS A 145 -0.91 15.73 8.44
C LYS A 145 0.06 14.93 9.28
N LEU A 146 0.77 13.97 8.69
CA LEU A 146 1.62 13.03 9.41
C LEU A 146 2.76 13.72 10.15
N ILE A 147 3.46 14.67 9.52
CA ILE A 147 4.59 15.37 10.15
C ILE A 147 4.12 16.17 11.37
N ALA A 148 3.01 16.88 11.25
CA ALA A 148 2.43 17.62 12.37
C ALA A 148 1.99 16.68 13.52
N ALA A 149 1.42 15.52 13.19
CA ALA A 149 1.03 14.51 14.16
C ALA A 149 2.25 13.90 14.89
N VAL A 150 3.34 13.64 14.17
CA VAL A 150 4.61 13.19 14.75
C VAL A 150 5.13 14.23 15.74
N GLN A 151 5.23 15.50 15.33
CA GLN A 151 5.71 16.59 16.18
C GLN A 151 4.83 16.80 17.41
N GLY A 152 3.51 16.70 17.24
CA GLY A 152 2.55 16.79 18.34
C GLY A 152 2.75 15.68 19.38
N ALA A 153 2.88 14.43 18.91
CA ALA A 153 3.12 13.28 19.79
C ALA A 153 4.48 13.39 20.51
N MET A 154 5.53 13.77 19.78
CA MET A 154 6.89 13.95 20.34
C MET A 154 6.88 15.03 21.44
N THR A 155 6.24 16.17 21.18
CA THR A 155 6.14 17.28 22.16
C THR A 155 5.41 16.85 23.43
N LYS A 156 4.23 16.21 23.28
CA LYS A 156 3.42 15.73 24.40
C LYS A 156 4.14 14.71 25.27
N GLN A 157 4.98 13.86 24.66
CA GLN A 157 5.72 12.80 25.35
C GLN A 157 7.18 13.18 25.66
N LYS A 158 7.57 14.42 25.41
CA LYS A 158 8.94 14.93 25.64
C LYS A 158 10.00 14.12 24.90
N ILE A 159 9.69 13.64 23.69
CA ILE A 159 10.61 12.94 22.81
C ILE A 159 11.39 13.95 21.98
N THR A 160 12.71 13.80 21.93
CA THR A 160 13.61 14.66 21.17
C THR A 160 14.25 13.96 19.98
N LEU A 161 14.25 12.61 20.00
CA LEU A 161 14.78 11.77 18.94
C LEU A 161 13.78 10.65 18.59
N LEU A 162 13.33 10.59 17.34
CA LEU A 162 12.49 9.53 16.83
C LEU A 162 13.28 8.68 15.84
N LEU A 163 13.30 7.37 16.04
CA LEU A 163 14.02 6.41 15.22
C LEU A 163 13.06 5.57 14.40
N ASN A 164 13.49 5.17 13.20
CA ASN A 164 12.80 4.18 12.39
C ASN A 164 13.10 2.77 12.95
N PRO A 165 12.11 1.86 13.08
CA PRO A 165 12.35 0.49 13.53
C PRO A 165 13.40 -0.26 12.73
N GLN A 166 13.54 0.01 11.44
CA GLN A 166 14.54 -0.62 10.58
C GLN A 166 16.01 -0.26 10.96
N SER A 167 16.19 0.84 11.69
CA SER A 167 17.51 1.28 12.18
C SER A 167 17.84 0.72 13.56
N VAL A 168 16.95 -0.11 14.14
CA VAL A 168 17.06 -0.62 15.50
C VAL A 168 17.00 -2.14 15.51
N ILE A 169 18.04 -2.79 16.02
CA ILE A 169 18.11 -4.27 16.07
C ILE A 169 17.10 -4.83 17.08
N SER A 170 16.98 -4.19 18.24
CA SER A 170 16.04 -4.58 19.29
C SER A 170 15.73 -3.39 20.20
N ALA A 171 14.49 -3.29 20.65
CA ALA A 171 14.07 -2.25 21.58
C ALA A 171 12.95 -2.76 22.49
N ASN A 172 12.88 -2.18 23.68
CA ASN A 172 11.74 -2.36 24.56
C ASN A 172 10.50 -1.67 23.99
N ASN A 173 9.31 -2.27 24.18
CA ASN A 173 8.04 -1.70 23.72
C ASN A 173 7.73 -0.32 24.33
N ALA A 174 8.36 0.03 25.46
CA ALA A 174 8.24 1.35 26.08
C ALA A 174 8.76 2.51 25.20
N TYR A 175 9.58 2.22 24.18
CA TYR A 175 10.00 3.21 23.19
C TYR A 175 8.99 3.42 22.06
N ASN A 176 7.91 2.64 21.99
CA ASN A 176 6.94 2.66 20.89
C ASN A 176 6.04 3.91 20.95
N LEU A 177 6.17 4.80 19.97
CA LEU A 177 5.38 6.03 19.84
C LEU A 177 4.20 5.89 18.86
N ASN A 178 4.02 4.73 18.20
CA ASN A 178 3.04 4.56 17.14
C ASN A 178 1.63 4.99 17.56
N GLN A 179 1.18 4.55 18.74
CA GLN A 179 -0.17 4.83 19.21
C GLN A 179 -0.40 6.33 19.48
N ALA A 180 0.60 7.01 20.03
CA ALA A 180 0.53 8.44 20.28
C ALA A 180 0.44 9.24 18.97
N ILE A 181 1.29 8.90 17.99
CA ILE A 181 1.26 9.54 16.67
C ILE A 181 -0.06 9.23 15.96
N LEU A 182 -0.55 7.98 16.01
CA LEU A 182 -1.82 7.58 15.42
C LEU A 182 -2.99 8.37 16.01
N THR A 183 -2.99 8.61 17.31
CA THR A 183 -4.01 9.43 17.99
C THR A 183 -4.01 10.87 17.48
N GLU A 184 -2.84 11.50 17.36
CA GLU A 184 -2.71 12.85 16.81
C GLU A 184 -3.13 12.91 15.34
N LEU A 185 -2.73 11.92 14.54
CA LEU A 185 -3.10 11.83 13.12
C LEU A 185 -4.61 11.68 12.94
N ASN A 186 -5.24 10.80 13.71
CA ASN A 186 -6.69 10.59 13.66
C ASN A 186 -7.49 11.82 14.14
N ALA A 187 -6.94 12.59 15.07
CA ALA A 187 -7.53 13.85 15.49
C ALA A 187 -7.41 14.94 14.41
N ALA A 188 -6.25 14.99 13.71
CA ALA A 188 -5.99 15.96 12.65
C ALA A 188 -6.69 15.61 11.32
N LEU A 189 -6.92 14.33 11.05
CA LEU A 189 -7.57 13.82 9.82
C LEU A 189 -8.44 12.60 10.14
N PRO A 190 -9.68 12.77 10.61
CA PRO A 190 -10.58 11.66 10.89
C PRO A 190 -10.98 10.86 9.63
N SER A 191 -11.08 11.53 8.49
CA SER A 191 -11.37 10.95 7.19
C SER A 191 -10.71 11.77 6.08
N ALA A 192 -10.32 11.10 4.98
CA ALA A 192 -9.79 11.75 3.79
C ALA A 192 -10.85 11.86 2.70
N GLN A 193 -10.73 12.85 1.84
CA GLN A 193 -11.57 12.97 0.65
C GLN A 193 -11.10 11.97 -0.41
N LEU A 194 -12.05 11.21 -0.98
CA LEU A 194 -11.76 10.18 -1.97
C LEU A 194 -11.62 10.75 -3.39
N VAL A 195 -12.44 11.75 -3.72
CA VAL A 195 -12.48 12.32 -5.06
C VAL A 195 -11.54 13.51 -5.12
N PRO A 196 -10.45 13.45 -5.88
CA PRO A 196 -9.56 14.59 -6.06
C PRO A 196 -10.31 15.73 -6.77
N PRO A 197 -9.96 17.00 -6.49
CA PRO A 197 -10.50 18.14 -7.22
C PRO A 197 -10.13 18.08 -8.71
N ALA A 198 -10.91 18.75 -9.56
CA ALA A 198 -10.60 18.84 -10.98
C ALA A 198 -9.19 19.44 -11.19
N GLY A 199 -8.41 18.78 -12.05
CA GLY A 199 -7.03 19.21 -12.34
C GLY A 199 -6.00 18.89 -11.23
N TRP A 200 -6.38 18.16 -10.20
CA TRP A 200 -5.42 17.70 -9.19
C TRP A 200 -4.47 16.67 -9.79
N GLU A 201 -3.21 16.77 -9.42
CA GLU A 201 -2.16 15.82 -9.77
C GLU A 201 -1.36 15.45 -8.50
N PRO A 202 -0.82 14.22 -8.42
CA PRO A 202 0.07 13.84 -7.34
C PRO A 202 1.26 14.80 -7.21
N ARG A 203 1.72 15.05 -5.98
CA ARG A 203 2.84 15.95 -5.69
C ARG A 203 4.08 15.63 -6.52
N GLU A 204 4.42 14.36 -6.65
CA GLU A 204 5.57 13.90 -7.42
C GLU A 204 5.49 14.35 -8.90
N VAL A 205 4.30 14.25 -9.50
CA VAL A 205 4.07 14.68 -10.89
C VAL A 205 4.20 16.20 -11.00
N ARG A 206 3.65 16.95 -10.04
CA ARG A 206 3.77 18.42 -9.99
C ARG A 206 5.23 18.87 -9.84
N GLU A 207 5.99 18.19 -8.95
CA GLU A 207 7.42 18.48 -8.72
C GLU A 207 8.27 18.14 -9.97
N GLN A 208 8.03 16.98 -10.59
CA GLN A 208 8.70 16.62 -11.85
C GLN A 208 8.43 17.64 -12.97
N ARG A 209 7.17 18.08 -13.12
CA ARG A 209 6.80 19.10 -14.11
C ARG A 209 7.50 20.44 -13.81
N ALA A 210 7.54 20.86 -12.55
CA ALA A 210 8.22 22.07 -12.12
C ALA A 210 9.73 21.98 -12.38
N ALA A 211 10.36 20.84 -12.11
CA ALA A 211 11.77 20.61 -12.39
C ALA A 211 12.08 20.64 -13.89
N GLN A 212 11.23 20.02 -14.72
CA GLN A 212 11.36 20.06 -16.18
C GLN A 212 11.18 21.50 -16.73
N ALA A 213 10.20 22.25 -16.22
CA ALA A 213 9.99 23.62 -16.59
C ALA A 213 11.17 24.52 -16.21
N ALA A 214 11.77 24.30 -15.05
CA ALA A 214 12.97 25.02 -14.59
C ALA A 214 14.20 24.71 -15.48
N GLN A 215 14.33 23.49 -15.98
CA GLN A 215 15.40 23.09 -16.91
C GLN A 215 15.18 23.61 -18.34
N ALA A 216 13.91 23.76 -18.76
CA ALA A 216 13.54 24.28 -20.07
C ALA A 216 13.54 25.83 -20.14
N ALA A 217 13.59 26.51 -18.99
CA ALA A 217 13.68 27.96 -18.96
C ALA A 217 15.03 28.40 -19.55
N PRO A 218 15.05 29.25 -20.58
CA PRO A 218 16.30 29.76 -21.14
C PRO A 218 17.09 30.46 -20.02
N ALA A 219 18.38 30.15 -19.89
CA ALA A 219 19.26 30.84 -18.98
C ALA A 219 19.11 32.36 -19.21
N ALA A 220 18.68 33.09 -18.20
CA ALA A 220 18.62 34.54 -18.29
C ALA A 220 20.01 35.04 -18.74
N PRO A 221 20.09 35.95 -19.74
CA PRO A 221 21.39 36.42 -20.19
C PRO A 221 22.12 37.08 -19.01
N ALA A 222 23.21 36.43 -18.59
CA ALA A 222 24.16 37.03 -17.66
C ALA A 222 24.83 38.20 -18.34
N GLY A 223 24.26 39.41 -18.18
CA GLY A 223 24.80 40.58 -18.87
C GLY A 223 23.95 41.82 -18.74
N ALA A 224 23.51 42.19 -17.55
CA ALA A 224 23.28 43.62 -17.28
C ALA A 224 24.44 44.10 -16.40
N ALA A 225 25.46 44.62 -17.05
CA ALA A 225 26.55 45.31 -16.36
C ALA A 225 25.97 46.34 -15.40
N ALA A 226 26.33 46.25 -14.13
CA ALA A 226 26.02 47.27 -13.14
C ALA A 226 26.55 48.60 -13.63
N PRO A 227 25.79 49.73 -13.53
CA PRO A 227 26.30 51.05 -13.88
C PRO A 227 27.50 51.37 -12.98
N ALA A 228 28.61 51.74 -13.62
CA ALA A 228 29.83 52.16 -12.98
C ALA A 228 29.55 53.31 -11.99
N ARG A 229 29.91 53.15 -10.74
CA ARG A 229 29.91 54.22 -9.74
C ARG A 229 30.90 55.31 -10.20
N PRO A 230 30.54 56.59 -10.23
CA PRO A 230 31.47 57.65 -10.47
C PRO A 230 32.52 57.70 -9.35
N GLN A 231 33.79 57.72 -9.75
CA GLN A 231 34.90 57.96 -8.81
C GLN A 231 34.86 59.43 -8.37
N PRO A 232 35.05 59.73 -7.10
CA PRO A 232 35.27 61.11 -6.67
C PRO A 232 36.63 61.57 -7.14
N GLU A 233 36.66 62.66 -7.93
CA GLU A 233 37.88 63.40 -8.25
C GLU A 233 38.44 64.02 -6.97
N GLY A 234 39.71 63.66 -6.67
CA GLY A 234 40.45 64.25 -5.58
C GLY A 234 40.89 65.68 -5.85
N ARG A 235 40.80 66.48 -4.82
CA ARG A 235 41.61 67.69 -4.57
C ARG A 235 42.35 67.54 -3.30
#